data_d423ee1601a3d716505d61dcafca61ff
#
_entry.id   d423ee1601a3d716505d61dcafca61ff
#
_cell.length_a   1.000
_cell.length_b   1.000
_cell.length_c   1.000
_cell.angle_alpha   90.00
_cell.angle_beta   90.00
_cell.angle_gamma   90.00
#
_symmetry.space_group_name_H-M   'P 1'
#
loop_
_entity.id
_entity.type
_entity.pdbx_description
1 polymer ?
#
loop_
_entity_poly.entity_id
_entity_poly.type
_entity_poly.pdbx_seq_one_letter_code
_entity_poly.pdbx_strand_id
1 'polypeptide(L)'
;LAAAIISSLASMFNSTSTLFTMDIYRKYINPNASDKKLVNIGRITSLTALIIAAIAVKPLLGGLDQAFQYIQEYSGFIYPGIIVVFGLGLLWKRASSKAAVWTAIATIPLGILFKVCCPEVAFQLRAGYVFMILVTMFILISYIDKKFISCELPEEKDRKSMIKWAKILGGAGLFFIFIAAVVTIWGACLPATATPETNFIAYLNDIGFQAFFFFGAIVGCNAVWLWSDANDKKMDPKAVILDLKLFQTSKTYAWGAFAIAAIIVVLYVALW
;
A
#
# COMPACT_ATOMS: atom_id res chain seq x y z
N LEU A 1 -13.56 -8.74 21.52
CA LEU A 1 -14.15 -8.10 20.34
C LEU A 1 -14.47 -6.62 20.59
N ALA A 2 -15.25 -6.27 21.65
CA ALA A 2 -15.62 -4.88 21.97
C ALA A 2 -14.39 -3.96 22.12
N ALA A 3 -13.35 -4.39 22.84
CA ALA A 3 -12.13 -3.61 23.02
C ALA A 3 -11.41 -3.30 21.69
N ALA A 4 -11.37 -4.25 20.75
CA ALA A 4 -10.78 -4.05 19.43
C ALA A 4 -11.59 -3.04 18.61
N ILE A 5 -12.90 -3.11 18.65
CA ILE A 5 -13.79 -2.16 17.96
C ILE A 5 -13.61 -0.75 18.53
N ILE A 6 -13.62 -0.60 19.86
CA ILE A 6 -13.43 0.70 20.52
C ILE A 6 -12.07 1.30 20.18
N SER A 7 -11.01 0.49 20.20
CA SER A 7 -9.65 0.94 19.84
C SER A 7 -9.58 1.45 18.39
N SER A 8 -10.16 0.73 17.44
CA SER A 8 -10.22 1.12 16.04
C SER A 8 -11.02 2.41 15.83
N LEU A 9 -12.20 2.51 16.46
CA LEU A 9 -13.01 3.72 16.40
C LEU A 9 -12.31 4.93 17.01
N ALA A 10 -11.66 4.77 18.16
CA ALA A 10 -10.92 5.86 18.80
C ALA A 10 -9.79 6.38 17.90
N SER A 11 -9.07 5.48 17.22
CA SER A 11 -8.03 5.84 16.24
C SER A 11 -8.61 6.60 15.04
N MET A 12 -9.73 6.14 14.47
CA MET A 12 -10.39 6.81 13.35
C MET A 12 -10.90 8.21 13.72
N PHE A 13 -11.53 8.37 14.89
CA PHE A 13 -12.00 9.68 15.34
C PHE A 13 -10.85 10.63 15.64
N ASN A 14 -9.77 10.14 16.24
CA ASN A 14 -8.57 10.96 16.47
C ASN A 14 -7.96 11.44 15.15
N SER A 15 -7.83 10.57 14.16
CA SER A 15 -7.33 10.93 12.83
C SER A 15 -8.24 11.95 12.13
N THR A 16 -9.54 11.73 12.11
CA THR A 16 -10.54 12.65 11.52
C THR A 16 -10.49 14.02 12.19
N SER A 17 -10.43 14.03 13.53
CA SER A 17 -10.31 15.26 14.32
C SER A 17 -9.05 16.03 13.98
N THR A 18 -7.92 15.35 13.93
CA THR A 18 -6.61 15.97 13.66
C THR A 18 -6.56 16.53 12.24
N LEU A 19 -6.97 15.77 11.24
CA LEU A 19 -7.01 16.21 9.84
C LEU A 19 -7.90 17.45 9.68
N PHE A 20 -9.11 17.42 10.22
CA PHE A 20 -10.00 18.58 10.12
C PHE A 20 -9.42 19.80 10.83
N THR A 21 -8.91 19.62 12.05
CA THR A 21 -8.44 20.73 12.89
C THR A 21 -7.18 21.36 12.33
N MET A 22 -6.20 20.56 11.89
CA MET A 22 -4.90 21.06 11.46
C MET A 22 -4.89 21.44 9.97
N ASP A 23 -5.50 20.62 9.11
CA ASP A 23 -5.40 20.81 7.65
C ASP A 23 -6.49 21.73 7.11
N ILE A 24 -7.66 21.76 7.75
CA ILE A 24 -8.79 22.58 7.30
C ILE A 24 -8.97 23.80 8.20
N TYR A 25 -9.23 23.60 9.49
CA TYR A 25 -9.60 24.70 10.37
C TYR A 25 -8.46 25.68 10.57
N ARG A 26 -7.27 25.20 10.99
CA ARG A 26 -6.10 26.05 11.24
C ARG A 26 -5.58 26.69 9.95
N LYS A 27 -5.63 25.97 8.83
CA LYS A 27 -5.05 26.44 7.57
C LYS A 27 -5.94 27.45 6.83
N TYR A 28 -7.27 27.23 6.82
CA TYR A 28 -8.19 28.00 5.97
C TYR A 28 -9.17 28.87 6.77
N ILE A 29 -9.53 28.50 8.01
CA ILE A 29 -10.57 29.19 8.79
C ILE A 29 -9.95 30.14 9.80
N ASN A 30 -9.02 29.66 10.63
CA ASN A 30 -8.38 30.49 11.67
C ASN A 30 -6.91 30.11 11.87
N PRO A 31 -5.98 30.73 11.11
CA PRO A 31 -4.54 30.45 11.22
C PRO A 31 -3.94 30.76 12.60
N ASN A 32 -4.51 31.72 13.32
CA ASN A 32 -4.03 32.20 14.63
C ASN A 32 -4.81 31.61 15.82
N ALA A 33 -5.48 30.46 15.62
CA ALA A 33 -6.23 29.81 16.69
C ALA A 33 -5.31 29.35 17.82
N SER A 34 -5.70 29.63 19.07
CA SER A 34 -4.99 29.11 20.24
C SER A 34 -5.11 27.59 20.35
N ASP A 35 -4.13 26.96 21.01
CA ASP A 35 -4.13 25.49 21.17
C ASP A 35 -5.38 24.96 21.90
N LYS A 36 -5.88 25.71 22.91
CA LYS A 36 -7.13 25.39 23.60
C LYS A 36 -8.33 25.37 22.64
N LYS A 37 -8.37 26.31 21.69
CA LYS A 37 -9.43 26.39 20.67
C LYS A 37 -9.32 25.23 19.68
N LEU A 38 -8.11 24.88 19.25
CA LEU A 38 -7.87 23.73 18.36
C LEU A 38 -8.33 22.42 19.01
N VAL A 39 -8.00 22.19 20.28
CA VAL A 39 -8.47 21.00 21.02
C VAL A 39 -10.01 20.94 21.11
N ASN A 40 -10.67 22.07 21.37
CA ASN A 40 -12.13 22.10 21.43
C ASN A 40 -12.76 21.83 20.05
N ILE A 41 -12.23 22.40 18.98
CA ILE A 41 -12.67 22.12 17.61
C ILE A 41 -12.48 20.63 17.30
N GLY A 42 -11.34 20.04 17.67
CA GLY A 42 -11.09 18.61 17.51
C GLY A 42 -12.13 17.73 18.20
N ARG A 43 -12.51 18.06 19.44
CA ARG A 43 -13.55 17.35 20.18
C ARG A 43 -14.92 17.44 19.49
N ILE A 44 -15.28 18.65 19.05
CA ILE A 44 -16.56 18.88 18.33
C ILE A 44 -16.55 18.08 17.03
N THR A 45 -15.44 18.11 16.27
CA THR A 45 -15.31 17.34 15.02
C THR A 45 -15.44 15.84 15.23
N SER A 46 -14.80 15.28 16.26
CA SER A 46 -14.94 13.85 16.61
C SER A 46 -16.39 13.49 16.95
N LEU A 47 -17.05 14.31 17.76
CA LEU A 47 -18.45 14.09 18.13
C LEU A 47 -19.38 14.17 16.91
N THR A 48 -19.19 15.18 16.07
CA THR A 48 -19.97 15.34 14.83
C THR A 48 -19.76 14.15 13.90
N ALA A 49 -18.51 13.70 13.71
CA ALA A 49 -18.20 12.53 12.91
C ALA A 49 -18.87 11.25 13.46
N LEU A 50 -18.90 11.07 14.79
CA LEU A 50 -19.58 9.95 15.43
C LEU A 50 -21.09 9.98 15.15
N ILE A 51 -21.73 11.14 15.29
CA ILE A 51 -23.17 11.29 15.04
C ILE A 51 -23.49 11.01 13.57
N ILE A 52 -22.72 11.56 12.64
CA ILE A 52 -22.89 11.32 11.19
C ILE A 52 -22.74 9.82 10.90
N ALA A 53 -21.70 9.16 11.42
CA ALA A 53 -21.47 7.75 11.22
C ALA A 53 -22.63 6.90 11.79
N ALA A 54 -23.12 7.22 12.99
CA ALA A 54 -24.23 6.51 13.61
C ALA A 54 -25.54 6.62 12.82
N ILE A 55 -25.81 7.78 12.24
CA ILE A 55 -26.98 7.99 11.37
C ILE A 55 -26.82 7.27 10.03
N ALA A 56 -25.61 7.31 9.46
CA ALA A 56 -25.32 6.76 8.13
C ALA A 56 -25.22 5.23 8.10
N VAL A 57 -24.87 4.58 9.23
CA VAL A 57 -24.61 3.14 9.25
C VAL A 57 -25.82 2.31 8.86
N LYS A 58 -27.00 2.65 9.35
CA LYS A 58 -28.24 1.88 9.09
C LYS A 58 -28.68 1.97 7.62
N PRO A 59 -28.79 3.16 6.98
CA PRO A 59 -29.18 3.24 5.58
C PRO A 59 -28.12 2.71 4.62
N LEU A 60 -26.83 2.78 4.96
CA LEU A 60 -25.75 2.35 4.07
C LEU A 60 -25.42 0.86 4.19
N LEU A 61 -25.50 0.29 5.38
CA LEU A 61 -25.02 -1.06 5.68
C LEU A 61 -26.09 -2.01 6.23
N GLY A 62 -27.24 -1.49 6.66
CA GLY A 62 -28.26 -2.25 7.37
C GLY A 62 -29.00 -3.31 6.55
N GLY A 63 -28.86 -3.32 5.21
CA GLY A 63 -29.42 -4.33 4.31
C GLY A 63 -28.40 -5.28 3.69
N LEU A 64 -27.15 -5.25 4.15
CA LEU A 64 -26.05 -6.02 3.58
C LEU A 64 -25.72 -7.24 4.44
N ASP A 65 -25.79 -8.44 3.85
CA ASP A 65 -25.39 -9.68 4.52
C ASP A 65 -23.90 -9.70 4.88
N GLN A 66 -23.06 -9.01 4.10
CA GLN A 66 -21.61 -8.93 4.26
C GLN A 66 -21.11 -7.48 4.29
N ALA A 67 -21.59 -6.69 5.27
CA ALA A 67 -21.23 -5.28 5.43
C ALA A 67 -19.70 -5.03 5.49
N PHE A 68 -18.94 -5.94 6.11
CA PHE A 68 -17.49 -5.84 6.20
C PHE A 68 -16.81 -5.95 4.82
N GLN A 69 -17.24 -6.88 3.98
CA GLN A 69 -16.71 -7.06 2.63
C GLN A 69 -17.02 -5.83 1.76
N TYR A 70 -18.23 -5.28 1.90
CA TYR A 70 -18.63 -4.04 1.22
C TYR A 70 -17.71 -2.86 1.58
N ILE A 71 -17.45 -2.65 2.87
CA ILE A 71 -16.53 -1.60 3.33
C ILE A 71 -15.12 -1.82 2.77
N GLN A 72 -14.61 -3.06 2.77
CA GLN A 72 -13.30 -3.37 2.22
C GLN A 72 -13.23 -3.13 0.70
N GLU A 73 -14.27 -3.48 -0.03
CA GLU A 73 -14.32 -3.25 -1.48
C GLU A 73 -14.22 -1.76 -1.83
N TYR A 74 -15.00 -0.91 -1.15
CA TYR A 74 -14.94 0.54 -1.39
C TYR A 74 -13.64 1.18 -0.91
N SER A 75 -13.09 0.72 0.20
CA SER A 75 -11.76 1.14 0.65
C SER A 75 -10.68 0.74 -0.35
N GLY A 76 -10.86 -0.40 -1.02
CA GLY A 76 -9.97 -0.90 -2.08
C GLY A 76 -9.85 0.03 -3.28
N PHE A 77 -10.76 0.99 -3.48
CA PHE A 77 -10.62 2.01 -4.55
C PHE A 77 -9.59 3.09 -4.20
N ILE A 78 -9.26 3.27 -2.93
CA ILE A 78 -8.39 4.36 -2.47
C ILE A 78 -7.00 3.84 -2.09
N TYR A 79 -6.92 2.67 -1.44
CA TYR A 79 -5.65 2.13 -0.93
C TYR A 79 -4.53 1.98 -1.96
N PRO A 80 -4.77 1.48 -3.19
CA PRO A 80 -3.71 1.33 -4.18
C PRO A 80 -3.00 2.65 -4.47
N GLY A 81 -3.76 3.73 -4.65
CA GLY A 81 -3.20 5.05 -4.91
C GLY A 81 -2.42 5.63 -3.74
N ILE A 82 -2.94 5.46 -2.51
CA ILE A 82 -2.23 5.89 -1.31
C ILE A 82 -0.88 5.18 -1.21
N ILE A 83 -0.85 3.86 -1.36
CA ILE A 83 0.38 3.06 -1.25
C ILE A 83 1.39 3.48 -2.33
N VAL A 84 0.95 3.70 -3.57
CA VAL A 84 1.84 4.12 -4.67
C VAL A 84 2.38 5.51 -4.42
N VAL A 85 1.53 6.48 -4.10
CA VAL A 85 1.93 7.88 -3.92
C VAL A 85 2.88 8.04 -2.73
N PHE A 86 2.55 7.45 -1.58
CA PHE A 86 3.40 7.54 -0.41
C PHE A 86 4.63 6.64 -0.51
N GLY A 87 4.48 5.40 -0.99
CA GLY A 87 5.59 4.46 -1.13
C GLY A 87 6.66 5.00 -2.08
N LEU A 88 6.30 5.31 -3.32
CA LEU A 88 7.26 5.84 -4.29
C LEU A 88 7.68 7.28 -3.96
N GLY A 89 6.76 8.11 -3.44
CA GLY A 89 7.07 9.49 -3.08
C GLY A 89 8.08 9.63 -1.94
N LEU A 90 8.07 8.72 -0.97
CA LEU A 90 9.02 8.72 0.14
C LEU A 90 10.33 8.01 -0.18
N LEU A 91 10.25 6.91 -0.93
CA LEU A 91 11.38 6.03 -1.12
C LEU A 91 12.20 6.38 -2.37
N TRP A 92 11.58 6.93 -3.40
CA TRP A 92 12.24 7.15 -4.69
C TRP A 92 12.56 8.62 -4.92
N LYS A 93 13.84 8.97 -4.93
CA LYS A 93 14.32 10.36 -5.09
C LYS A 93 13.91 11.04 -6.42
N ARG A 94 13.55 10.25 -7.44
CA ARG A 94 13.06 10.74 -8.73
C ARG A 94 11.53 10.82 -8.80
N ALA A 95 10.81 10.61 -7.69
CA ALA A 95 9.37 10.74 -7.64
C ALA A 95 8.95 12.18 -7.93
N SER A 96 8.15 12.39 -9.00
CA SER A 96 7.69 13.72 -9.38
C SER A 96 6.39 14.10 -8.65
N SER A 97 6.28 15.35 -8.21
CA SER A 97 5.03 15.89 -7.65
C SER A 97 3.85 15.79 -8.62
N LYS A 98 4.10 15.91 -9.94
CA LYS A 98 3.06 15.72 -10.95
C LYS A 98 2.60 14.28 -11.04
N ALA A 99 3.55 13.33 -10.96
CA ALA A 99 3.20 11.91 -10.94
C ALA A 99 2.31 11.57 -9.75
N ALA A 100 2.62 12.10 -8.55
CA ALA A 100 1.80 11.91 -7.36
C ALA A 100 0.36 12.42 -7.55
N VAL A 101 0.19 13.63 -8.08
CA VAL A 101 -1.14 14.22 -8.31
C VAL A 101 -1.95 13.41 -9.34
N TRP A 102 -1.36 13.09 -10.50
CA TRP A 102 -2.06 12.32 -11.52
C TRP A 102 -2.41 10.91 -11.07
N THR A 103 -1.52 10.26 -10.33
CA THR A 103 -1.78 8.93 -9.75
C THR A 103 -2.91 8.99 -8.72
N ALA A 104 -2.93 9.98 -7.84
CA ALA A 104 -4.00 10.16 -6.88
C ALA A 104 -5.36 10.38 -7.57
N ILE A 105 -5.41 11.23 -8.62
CA ILE A 105 -6.63 11.48 -9.40
C ILE A 105 -7.10 10.21 -10.15
N ALA A 106 -6.17 9.44 -10.73
CA ALA A 106 -6.50 8.25 -11.51
C ALA A 106 -6.95 7.06 -10.66
N THR A 107 -6.66 7.04 -9.37
CA THR A 107 -6.92 5.91 -8.46
C THR A 107 -8.40 5.52 -8.45
N ILE A 108 -9.29 6.46 -8.18
CA ILE A 108 -10.74 6.20 -8.06
C ILE A 108 -11.35 5.83 -9.43
N PRO A 109 -11.12 6.58 -10.51
CA PRO A 109 -11.63 6.22 -11.83
C PRO A 109 -11.20 4.83 -12.30
N LEU A 110 -9.93 4.45 -12.08
CA LEU A 110 -9.44 3.12 -12.42
C LEU A 110 -10.12 2.03 -11.58
N GLY A 111 -10.29 2.25 -10.28
CA GLY A 111 -11.00 1.32 -9.40
C GLY A 111 -12.44 1.07 -9.86
N ILE A 112 -13.16 2.14 -10.21
CA ILE A 112 -14.53 2.06 -10.74
C ILE A 112 -14.54 1.33 -12.09
N LEU A 113 -13.61 1.68 -12.99
CA LEU A 113 -13.49 1.03 -14.30
C LEU A 113 -13.33 -0.48 -14.18
N PHE A 114 -12.42 -0.94 -13.31
CA PHE A 114 -12.23 -2.38 -13.07
C PHE A 114 -13.44 -3.04 -12.43
N LYS A 115 -14.18 -2.35 -11.58
CA LYS A 115 -15.42 -2.88 -11.00
C LYS A 115 -16.49 -3.10 -12.07
N VAL A 116 -16.61 -2.19 -13.04
CA VAL A 116 -17.60 -2.27 -14.12
C VAL A 116 -17.19 -3.26 -15.20
N CYS A 117 -15.91 -3.26 -15.59
CA CYS A 117 -15.43 -4.10 -16.70
C CYS A 117 -15.16 -5.55 -16.30
N CYS A 118 -14.80 -5.81 -15.04
CA CYS A 118 -14.41 -7.13 -14.55
C CYS A 118 -15.13 -7.46 -13.23
N PRO A 119 -16.48 -7.57 -13.20
CA PRO A 119 -17.24 -7.83 -11.98
C PRO A 119 -16.94 -9.21 -11.39
N GLU A 120 -16.65 -10.20 -12.21
CA GLU A 120 -16.35 -11.58 -11.82
C GLU A 120 -15.04 -11.73 -11.02
N VAL A 121 -14.13 -10.75 -11.16
CA VAL A 121 -12.83 -10.80 -10.49
C VAL A 121 -12.97 -10.35 -9.03
N ALA A 122 -12.40 -11.12 -8.09
CA ALA A 122 -12.41 -10.77 -6.67
C ALA A 122 -11.85 -9.34 -6.44
N PHE A 123 -12.45 -8.60 -5.51
CA PHE A 123 -12.13 -7.18 -5.31
C PHE A 123 -10.65 -6.93 -4.92
N GLN A 124 -10.03 -7.85 -4.14
CA GLN A 124 -8.61 -7.76 -3.81
C GLN A 124 -7.71 -7.84 -5.05
N LEU A 125 -8.08 -8.69 -5.99
CA LEU A 125 -7.32 -8.87 -7.22
C LEU A 125 -7.47 -7.65 -8.13
N ARG A 126 -8.67 -7.11 -8.23
CA ARG A 126 -8.92 -5.83 -8.94
C ARG A 126 -8.06 -4.69 -8.36
N ALA A 127 -8.01 -4.58 -7.02
CA ALA A 127 -7.14 -3.60 -6.36
C ALA A 127 -5.65 -3.82 -6.68
N GLY A 128 -5.20 -5.07 -6.79
CA GLY A 128 -3.84 -5.41 -7.21
C GLY A 128 -3.53 -4.97 -8.64
N TYR A 129 -4.44 -5.19 -9.60
CA TYR A 129 -4.25 -4.72 -10.98
C TYR A 129 -4.22 -3.19 -11.06
N VAL A 130 -5.13 -2.51 -10.36
CA VAL A 130 -5.12 -1.05 -10.25
C VAL A 130 -3.80 -0.55 -9.68
N PHE A 131 -3.28 -1.19 -8.62
CA PHE A 131 -1.97 -0.87 -8.04
C PHE A 131 -0.85 -0.96 -9.07
N MET A 132 -0.77 -2.04 -9.85
CA MET A 132 0.26 -2.22 -10.87
C MET A 132 0.20 -1.15 -11.97
N ILE A 133 -1.01 -0.81 -12.42
CA ILE A 133 -1.21 0.26 -13.41
C ILE A 133 -0.77 1.60 -12.84
N LEU A 134 -1.14 1.90 -11.60
CA LEU A 134 -0.78 3.16 -10.94
C LEU A 134 0.74 3.28 -10.70
N VAL A 135 1.42 2.19 -10.32
CA VAL A 135 2.90 2.16 -10.22
C VAL A 135 3.53 2.47 -11.58
N THR A 136 3.06 1.80 -12.62
CA THR A 136 3.59 2.01 -13.98
C THR A 136 3.35 3.46 -14.43
N MET A 137 2.15 3.99 -14.22
CA MET A 137 1.81 5.37 -14.56
C MET A 137 2.66 6.37 -13.78
N PHE A 138 2.85 6.15 -12.47
CA PHE A 138 3.68 7.00 -11.61
C PHE A 138 5.12 7.06 -12.14
N ILE A 139 5.70 5.89 -12.44
CA ILE A 139 7.05 5.77 -12.97
C ILE A 139 7.16 6.50 -14.32
N LEU A 140 6.26 6.25 -15.27
CA LEU A 140 6.27 6.87 -16.59
C LEU A 140 6.18 8.40 -16.51
N ILE A 141 5.25 8.93 -15.72
CA ILE A 141 5.09 10.39 -15.55
C ILE A 141 6.35 10.98 -14.91
N SER A 142 6.94 10.30 -13.91
CA SER A 142 8.16 10.76 -13.28
C SER A 142 9.35 10.77 -14.25
N TYR A 143 9.43 9.85 -15.21
CA TYR A 143 10.47 9.87 -16.25
C TYR A 143 10.27 10.97 -17.29
N ILE A 144 9.03 11.32 -17.61
CA ILE A 144 8.68 12.37 -18.58
C ILE A 144 8.87 13.77 -17.99
N ASP A 145 8.70 13.94 -16.66
CA ASP A 145 8.85 15.26 -16.02
C ASP A 145 10.30 15.76 -16.11
N LYS A 146 10.46 17.01 -16.54
CA LYS A 146 11.77 17.63 -16.78
C LYS A 146 12.29 18.47 -15.62
N LYS A 147 11.53 18.58 -14.51
CA LYS A 147 11.88 19.43 -13.35
C LYS A 147 12.81 18.74 -12.35
N PHE A 148 13.90 18.16 -12.82
CA PHE A 148 14.86 17.51 -11.95
C PHE A 148 16.12 18.36 -11.77
N ILE A 149 16.68 18.33 -10.57
CA ILE A 149 18.00 18.85 -10.26
C ILE A 149 19.04 17.72 -10.31
N SER A 150 20.28 18.09 -10.58
CA SER A 150 21.39 17.14 -10.47
C SER A 150 21.64 16.81 -9.01
N CYS A 151 21.81 15.52 -8.70
CA CYS A 151 22.22 15.07 -7.37
C CYS A 151 23.51 14.25 -7.48
N GLU A 152 24.26 14.23 -6.40
CA GLU A 152 25.42 13.35 -6.29
C GLU A 152 24.95 11.89 -6.15
N LEU A 153 25.76 10.99 -6.73
CA LEU A 153 25.53 9.56 -6.54
C LEU A 153 25.89 9.17 -5.11
N PRO A 154 25.25 8.14 -4.53
CA PRO A 154 25.66 7.59 -3.24
C PRO A 154 27.15 7.21 -3.23
N GLU A 155 27.78 7.21 -2.06
CA GLU A 155 29.15 6.75 -1.88
C GLU A 155 29.35 5.37 -2.56
N GLU A 156 30.53 5.14 -3.11
CA GLU A 156 30.79 3.94 -3.92
C GLU A 156 30.49 2.63 -3.16
N LYS A 157 30.73 2.60 -1.87
CA LYS A 157 30.44 1.47 -1.00
C LYS A 157 28.93 1.19 -0.90
N ASP A 158 28.15 2.24 -0.65
CA ASP A 158 26.69 2.13 -0.51
C ASP A 158 26.05 1.84 -1.86
N ARG A 159 26.52 2.46 -2.93
CA ARG A 159 26.10 2.19 -4.29
C ARG A 159 26.30 0.73 -4.69
N LYS A 160 27.47 0.15 -4.42
CA LYS A 160 27.74 -1.28 -4.68
C LYS A 160 26.81 -2.18 -3.90
N SER A 161 26.53 -1.84 -2.63
CA SER A 161 25.57 -2.55 -1.79
C SER A 161 24.15 -2.47 -2.36
N MET A 162 23.68 -1.29 -2.74
CA MET A 162 22.35 -1.08 -3.35
C MET A 162 22.20 -1.88 -4.64
N ILE A 163 23.18 -1.86 -5.53
CA ILE A 163 23.18 -2.62 -6.79
C ILE A 163 23.16 -4.13 -6.50
N LYS A 164 23.92 -4.60 -5.51
CA LYS A 164 23.90 -6.01 -5.10
C LYS A 164 22.50 -6.44 -4.63
N TRP A 165 21.89 -5.67 -3.75
CA TRP A 165 20.52 -5.95 -3.27
C TRP A 165 19.48 -5.84 -4.38
N ALA A 166 19.60 -4.86 -5.27
CA ALA A 166 18.76 -4.74 -6.45
C ALA A 166 18.79 -5.99 -7.33
N LYS A 167 19.98 -6.56 -7.57
CA LYS A 167 20.14 -7.81 -8.33
C LYS A 167 19.52 -9.01 -7.62
N ILE A 168 19.72 -9.13 -6.29
CA ILE A 168 19.15 -10.21 -5.47
C ILE A 168 17.62 -10.13 -5.49
N LEU A 169 17.05 -8.96 -5.20
CA LEU A 169 15.60 -8.74 -5.20
C LEU A 169 15.01 -8.90 -6.61
N GLY A 170 15.70 -8.41 -7.64
CA GLY A 170 15.26 -8.61 -9.02
C GLY A 170 15.22 -10.08 -9.42
N GLY A 171 16.24 -10.83 -9.08
CA GLY A 171 16.27 -12.29 -9.28
C GLY A 171 15.17 -13.01 -8.52
N ALA A 172 14.97 -12.66 -7.24
CA ALA A 172 13.88 -13.20 -6.42
C ALA A 172 12.50 -12.86 -7.00
N GLY A 173 12.28 -11.61 -7.42
CA GLY A 173 11.02 -11.17 -8.05
C GLY A 173 10.71 -11.96 -9.31
N LEU A 174 11.70 -12.10 -10.20
CA LEU A 174 11.57 -12.92 -11.41
C LEU A 174 11.31 -14.39 -11.10
N PHE A 175 11.95 -14.94 -10.08
CA PHE A 175 11.73 -16.33 -9.63
C PHE A 175 10.29 -16.55 -9.17
N PHE A 176 9.70 -15.65 -8.38
CA PHE A 176 8.31 -15.75 -7.96
C PHE A 176 7.32 -15.59 -9.12
N ILE A 177 7.59 -14.70 -10.07
CA ILE A 177 6.80 -14.56 -11.30
C ILE A 177 6.90 -15.83 -12.14
N PHE A 178 8.07 -16.42 -12.23
CA PHE A 178 8.26 -17.71 -12.93
C PHE A 178 7.47 -18.84 -12.26
N ILE A 179 7.51 -18.95 -10.92
CA ILE A 179 6.67 -19.93 -10.19
C ILE A 179 5.19 -19.68 -10.48
N ALA A 180 4.72 -18.44 -10.47
CA ALA A 180 3.34 -18.11 -10.81
C ALA A 180 2.97 -18.62 -12.21
N ALA A 181 3.84 -18.39 -13.20
CA ALA A 181 3.63 -18.88 -14.57
C ALA A 181 3.60 -20.42 -14.65
N VAL A 182 4.52 -21.09 -13.98
CA VAL A 182 4.58 -22.57 -13.95
C VAL A 182 3.32 -23.16 -13.30
N VAL A 183 2.89 -22.61 -12.17
CA VAL A 183 1.68 -23.04 -11.46
C VAL A 183 0.44 -22.86 -12.35
N THR A 184 0.34 -21.75 -13.07
CA THR A 184 -0.76 -21.47 -14.00
C THR A 184 -0.79 -22.47 -15.16
N ILE A 185 0.36 -22.71 -15.81
CA ILE A 185 0.46 -23.66 -16.92
C ILE A 185 0.11 -25.06 -16.44
N TRP A 186 0.62 -25.45 -15.29
CA TRP A 186 0.34 -26.77 -14.73
C TRP A 186 -1.13 -26.92 -14.31
N GLY A 187 -1.71 -25.87 -13.70
CA GLY A 187 -3.13 -25.82 -13.37
C GLY A 187 -4.04 -25.95 -14.59
N ALA A 188 -3.66 -25.35 -15.72
CA ALA A 188 -4.38 -25.46 -16.98
C ALA A 188 -4.33 -26.88 -17.59
N CYS A 189 -3.36 -27.72 -17.22
CA CYS A 189 -3.22 -29.09 -17.64
C CYS A 189 -3.98 -30.10 -16.76
N LEU A 190 -4.59 -29.65 -15.65
CA LEU A 190 -5.35 -30.51 -14.76
C LEU A 190 -6.70 -30.92 -15.37
N PRO A 191 -7.22 -32.14 -15.05
CA PRO A 191 -8.54 -32.54 -15.48
C PRO A 191 -9.62 -31.66 -14.84
N ALA A 192 -10.74 -31.45 -15.53
CA ALA A 192 -11.84 -30.60 -15.07
C ALA A 192 -12.46 -31.06 -13.73
N THR A 193 -12.19 -32.27 -13.29
CA THR A 193 -12.62 -32.82 -11.99
C THR A 193 -11.71 -32.44 -10.83
N ALA A 194 -10.54 -31.84 -11.08
CA ALA A 194 -9.62 -31.39 -10.04
C ALA A 194 -10.14 -30.10 -9.40
N THR A 195 -10.55 -30.18 -8.14
CA THR A 195 -10.97 -29.03 -7.35
C THR A 195 -9.88 -28.60 -6.38
N PRO A 196 -9.87 -27.35 -5.88
CA PRO A 196 -8.92 -26.90 -4.86
C PRO A 196 -8.92 -27.76 -3.58
N GLU A 197 -10.05 -28.39 -3.26
CA GLU A 197 -10.18 -29.25 -2.09
C GLU A 197 -9.54 -30.65 -2.28
N THR A 198 -9.49 -31.13 -3.53
CA THR A 198 -9.02 -32.49 -3.85
C THR A 198 -7.61 -32.54 -4.42
N ASN A 199 -7.09 -31.42 -4.92
CA ASN A 199 -5.80 -31.37 -5.61
C ASN A 199 -4.98 -30.14 -5.18
N PHE A 200 -3.79 -30.40 -4.62
CA PHE A 200 -2.87 -29.36 -4.16
C PHE A 200 -2.46 -28.38 -5.27
N ILE A 201 -2.33 -28.85 -6.52
CA ILE A 201 -1.96 -27.97 -7.64
C ILE A 201 -3.14 -27.09 -8.06
N ALA A 202 -4.38 -27.61 -8.02
CA ALA A 202 -5.58 -26.82 -8.23
C ALA A 202 -5.71 -25.72 -7.14
N TYR A 203 -5.43 -26.05 -5.89
CA TYR A 203 -5.38 -25.08 -4.78
C TYR A 203 -4.29 -24.02 -4.99
N LEU A 204 -3.08 -24.41 -5.39
CA LEU A 204 -2.01 -23.48 -5.72
C LEU A 204 -2.35 -22.62 -6.94
N ASN A 205 -3.09 -23.12 -7.91
CA ASN A 205 -3.51 -22.36 -9.09
C ASN A 205 -4.54 -21.30 -8.72
N ASP A 206 -5.47 -21.63 -7.84
CA ASP A 206 -6.51 -20.70 -7.39
C ASP A 206 -5.96 -19.52 -6.56
N ILE A 207 -5.11 -19.81 -5.58
CA ILE A 207 -4.53 -18.81 -4.67
C ILE A 207 -3.09 -18.42 -5.08
N GLY A 208 -2.32 -19.39 -5.56
CA GLY A 208 -0.88 -19.29 -5.74
C GLY A 208 -0.47 -18.35 -6.86
N PHE A 209 -1.17 -18.39 -8.02
CA PHE A 209 -0.84 -17.47 -9.11
C PHE A 209 -0.89 -16.02 -8.64
N GLN A 210 -1.97 -15.64 -7.97
CA GLN A 210 -2.17 -14.29 -7.48
C GLN A 210 -1.12 -13.93 -6.43
N ALA A 211 -0.91 -14.79 -5.43
CA ALA A 211 0.05 -14.55 -4.36
C ALA A 211 1.48 -14.46 -4.89
N PHE A 212 1.92 -15.43 -5.70
CA PHE A 212 3.29 -15.44 -6.24
C PHE A 212 3.53 -14.32 -7.25
N PHE A 213 2.55 -14.01 -8.10
CA PHE A 213 2.66 -12.92 -9.06
C PHE A 213 2.79 -11.56 -8.37
N PHE A 214 1.89 -11.25 -7.43
CA PHE A 214 1.94 -9.96 -6.72
C PHE A 214 3.16 -9.85 -5.81
N PHE A 215 3.53 -10.92 -5.12
CA PHE A 215 4.74 -10.91 -4.30
C PHE A 215 5.98 -10.69 -5.16
N GLY A 216 6.09 -11.40 -6.28
CA GLY A 216 7.18 -11.23 -7.25
C GLY A 216 7.23 -9.83 -7.84
N ALA A 217 6.07 -9.26 -8.18
CA ALA A 217 5.97 -7.89 -8.69
C ALA A 217 6.40 -6.85 -7.65
N ILE A 218 5.96 -6.98 -6.39
CA ILE A 218 6.37 -6.09 -5.30
C ILE A 218 7.87 -6.16 -5.07
N VAL A 219 8.43 -7.37 -4.97
CA VAL A 219 9.88 -7.58 -4.80
C VAL A 219 10.65 -7.02 -5.99
N GLY A 220 10.17 -7.23 -7.22
CA GLY A 220 10.74 -6.68 -8.44
C GLY A 220 10.71 -5.15 -8.48
N CYS A 221 9.62 -4.52 -8.06
CA CYS A 221 9.54 -3.06 -7.95
C CYS A 221 10.57 -2.49 -6.98
N ASN A 222 10.81 -3.16 -5.84
CA ASN A 222 11.87 -2.75 -4.91
C ASN A 222 13.27 -2.88 -5.52
N ALA A 223 13.49 -3.88 -6.37
CA ALA A 223 14.75 -4.02 -7.09
C ALA A 223 14.98 -2.87 -8.07
N VAL A 224 13.95 -2.51 -8.84
CA VAL A 224 14.00 -1.39 -9.80
C VAL A 224 14.24 -0.08 -9.07
N TRP A 225 13.57 0.13 -7.93
CA TRP A 225 13.76 1.30 -7.09
C TRP A 225 15.21 1.41 -6.60
N LEU A 226 15.77 0.37 -5.96
CA LEU A 226 17.16 0.37 -5.48
C LEU A 226 18.15 0.59 -6.60
N TRP A 227 17.92 -0.02 -7.76
CA TRP A 227 18.79 0.14 -8.92
C TRP A 227 18.73 1.58 -9.47
N SER A 228 17.54 2.15 -9.56
CA SER A 228 17.35 3.55 -9.98
C SER A 228 18.04 4.51 -9.02
N ASP A 229 17.85 4.32 -7.71
CA ASP A 229 18.48 5.18 -6.69
C ASP A 229 20.00 5.10 -6.69
N ALA A 230 20.56 3.93 -7.00
CA ALA A 230 22.00 3.74 -7.10
C ALA A 230 22.62 4.41 -8.34
N ASN A 231 21.88 4.59 -9.43
CA ASN A 231 22.41 5.02 -10.72
C ASN A 231 21.87 6.38 -11.21
N ASP A 232 20.76 6.85 -10.67
CA ASP A 232 20.12 8.08 -11.12
C ASP A 232 20.79 9.32 -10.53
N LYS A 233 21.20 10.24 -11.43
CA LYS A 233 21.79 11.54 -11.08
C LYS A 233 20.76 12.66 -10.99
N LYS A 234 19.48 12.33 -11.14
CA LYS A 234 18.39 13.30 -11.14
C LYS A 234 17.51 13.09 -9.93
N MET A 235 17.13 14.18 -9.29
CA MET A 235 16.29 14.20 -8.10
C MET A 235 15.23 15.30 -8.23
N ASP A 236 14.01 15.06 -7.74
CA ASP A 236 13.00 16.12 -7.61
C ASP A 236 13.47 17.13 -6.55
N PRO A 237 13.38 18.46 -6.80
CA PRO A 237 13.79 19.48 -5.84
C PRO A 237 13.11 19.39 -4.47
N LYS A 238 11.95 18.72 -4.41
CA LYS A 238 11.16 18.53 -3.20
C LYS A 238 11.29 17.12 -2.62
N ALA A 239 12.11 16.25 -3.22
CA ALA A 239 12.30 14.90 -2.72
C ALA A 239 12.91 14.92 -1.32
N VAL A 240 12.35 14.14 -0.42
CA VAL A 240 12.92 13.89 0.90
C VAL A 240 13.94 12.77 0.76
N ILE A 241 15.21 13.06 1.05
CA ILE A 241 16.23 12.02 1.10
C ILE A 241 16.03 11.24 2.38
N LEU A 242 15.62 10.00 2.24
CA LEU A 242 15.47 9.11 3.38
C LEU A 242 16.85 8.64 3.85
N ASP A 243 17.29 9.13 5.01
CA ASP A 243 18.52 8.63 5.63
C ASP A 243 18.25 7.24 6.22
N LEU A 244 18.69 6.19 5.53
CA LEU A 244 18.53 4.82 5.99
C LEU A 244 19.25 4.56 7.34
N LYS A 245 20.18 5.41 7.74
CA LYS A 245 20.82 5.31 9.08
C LYS A 245 19.83 5.58 10.21
N LEU A 246 18.77 6.36 9.97
CA LEU A 246 17.70 6.57 10.94
C LEU A 246 16.89 5.31 11.26
N PHE A 247 16.90 4.33 10.34
CA PHE A 247 16.24 3.04 10.52
C PHE A 247 17.16 1.94 11.07
N GLN A 248 18.42 2.27 11.37
CA GLN A 248 19.31 1.33 12.03
C GLN A 248 18.86 1.13 13.48
N THR A 249 18.14 0.04 13.71
CA THR A 249 17.68 -0.33 15.04
C THR A 249 18.80 -1.05 15.82
N SER A 250 18.78 -0.92 17.14
CA SER A 250 19.67 -1.71 17.98
C SER A 250 19.46 -3.22 17.77
N LYS A 251 20.50 -4.02 17.90
CA LYS A 251 20.39 -5.50 17.79
C LYS A 251 19.32 -6.06 18.72
N THR A 252 19.18 -5.50 19.91
CA THR A 252 18.17 -5.89 20.90
C THR A 252 16.75 -5.65 20.40
N TYR A 253 16.50 -4.52 19.74
CA TYR A 253 15.20 -4.24 19.12
C TYR A 253 14.88 -5.21 17.97
N ALA A 254 15.86 -5.48 17.09
CA ALA A 254 15.69 -6.41 15.99
C ALA A 254 15.37 -7.84 16.49
N TRP A 255 16.05 -8.32 17.54
CA TRP A 255 15.74 -9.59 18.18
C TRP A 255 14.36 -9.61 18.82
N GLY A 256 13.95 -8.52 19.49
CA GLY A 256 12.60 -8.39 20.05
C GLY A 256 11.52 -8.45 18.97
N ALA A 257 11.69 -7.73 17.87
CA ALA A 257 10.77 -7.76 16.73
C ALA A 257 10.68 -9.16 16.10
N PHE A 258 11.82 -9.84 15.94
CA PHE A 258 11.84 -11.22 15.44
C PHE A 258 11.13 -12.19 16.37
N ALA A 259 11.34 -12.09 17.70
CA ALA A 259 10.65 -12.91 18.68
C ALA A 259 9.12 -12.71 18.63
N ILE A 260 8.66 -11.48 18.55
CA ILE A 260 7.21 -11.16 18.40
C ILE A 260 6.66 -11.77 17.12
N ALA A 261 7.35 -11.60 16.00
CA ALA A 261 6.93 -12.18 14.72
C ALA A 261 6.85 -13.71 14.79
N ALA A 262 7.85 -14.37 15.41
CA ALA A 262 7.85 -15.82 15.60
C ALA A 262 6.66 -16.28 16.48
N ILE A 263 6.38 -15.57 17.58
CA ILE A 263 5.22 -15.86 18.45
C ILE A 263 3.91 -15.74 17.67
N ILE A 264 3.74 -14.68 16.85
CA ILE A 264 2.54 -14.50 16.03
C ILE A 264 2.37 -15.66 15.04
N VAL A 265 3.45 -16.09 14.37
CA VAL A 265 3.40 -17.22 13.44
C VAL A 265 3.01 -18.51 14.17
N VAL A 266 3.62 -18.78 15.34
CA VAL A 266 3.30 -19.98 16.15
C VAL A 266 1.83 -19.94 16.59
N LEU A 267 1.35 -18.82 17.09
CA LEU A 267 -0.06 -18.67 17.48
C LEU A 267 -1.00 -18.85 16.29
N TYR A 268 -0.65 -18.32 15.12
CA TYR A 268 -1.44 -18.50 13.91
C TYR A 268 -1.53 -19.98 13.51
N VAL A 269 -0.39 -20.69 13.50
CA VAL A 269 -0.35 -22.13 13.15
C VAL A 269 -1.05 -22.99 14.22
N ALA A 270 -0.96 -22.63 15.51
CA ALA A 270 -1.56 -23.40 16.59
C ALA A 270 -3.08 -23.19 16.75
N LEU A 271 -3.61 -22.04 16.32
CA LEU A 271 -5.03 -21.67 16.51
C LEU A 271 -5.84 -21.75 15.20
N TRP A 272 -5.18 -21.95 14.08
CA TRP A 272 -5.82 -22.20 12.79
C TRP A 272 -5.99 -23.70 12.58
#